data_62de8d62d280b7e2ef164d43eed2103f
#
_entry.id   62de8d62d280b7e2ef164d43eed2103f
#
_cell.length_a   1.000
_cell.length_b   1.000
_cell.length_c   1.000
_cell.angle_alpha   90.00
_cell.angle_beta   90.00
_cell.angle_gamma   90.00
#
_symmetry.space_group_name_H-M   'P 1'
#
loop_
_entity.id
_entity.type
_entity.pdbx_description
1 polymer ?
#
loop_
_entity_poly.entity_id
_entity_poly.type
_entity_poly.pdbx_seq_one_letter_code
_entity_poly.pdbx_strand_id
1 'polypeptide(L)'
;MRITTRHQRSLLSSLALLGFSVTSFSAEATSIGLNANQMSIATGQPSLVLMSSGSTHIPVWSLSGGTVGQSVAGLVTGIPSDCAAVKVEIVVTTTDETTSPEFQNVYRVHLSQMVDGAPFTERYALGKPVRTALPDAPFHSRTIVLESCYEVVPYAPLTVRIQREPGDPGDTFIKPTGLAAVKVTPLQALPKPHVVQDVSGYNSWPMIQAIGGKLVCVYGRGKGHTIASDDRAVYARSSTDGGKTWTAETVVADAQGYGEVAVGKGLDATGAMLLWVRRIGKNEWHHDLYRSTDGITFSLVSTPTLAVRPMQITDVFAVPKVGLMALWFGGDYSDKPTQSWGMLTSSDDGKTWTQTPIESGLLKADWPTEPAAVYLGDGRILAIARTETGPSQFQMISTDNGATWTRTRTNISDVSASTPSLVLDTKTGLLSNYYYERGRGILRRRVVDPSRVFDHPLSWPGSEAIATGSKISYDAGNANATVIGDTHYVSFYSGKAPDTAVFVSEIAAPAAR
;
A
#
# COMPACT_ATOMS: atom_id res chain seq x y z
N MET A 1 -56.19 -60.43 26.14
CA MET A 1 -57.13 -59.49 26.80
C MET A 1 -56.29 -58.42 27.48
N ARG A 2 -56.55 -57.11 27.19
CA ARG A 2 -56.01 -55.88 27.76
C ARG A 2 -54.65 -55.40 27.18
N ILE A 3 -54.71 -54.52 26.33
CA ILE A 3 -54.30 -53.12 26.09
C ILE A 3 -53.26 -52.62 27.08
N THR A 4 -52.05 -52.28 26.57
CA THR A 4 -51.04 -51.50 27.23
C THR A 4 -50.68 -50.29 26.43
N THR A 5 -50.85 -49.17 27.00
CA THR A 5 -50.52 -47.80 26.53
C THR A 5 -49.04 -47.58 26.30
N ARG A 6 -48.70 -47.01 25.14
CA ARG A 6 -47.37 -46.53 24.79
C ARG A 6 -47.06 -45.21 25.51
N HIS A 7 -45.99 -45.18 26.27
CA HIS A 7 -45.32 -43.96 26.68
C HIS A 7 -44.28 -43.54 25.63
N GLN A 8 -44.54 -42.43 24.99
CA GLN A 8 -43.53 -41.70 24.22
C GLN A 8 -42.57 -41.05 25.19
N ARG A 9 -41.29 -41.44 25.17
CA ARG A 9 -40.18 -40.67 25.71
C ARG A 9 -39.55 -39.88 24.59
N SER A 10 -39.61 -38.56 24.71
CA SER A 10 -38.91 -37.59 23.86
C SER A 10 -37.38 -37.74 24.02
N LEU A 11 -36.72 -38.08 22.95
CA LEU A 11 -35.27 -37.92 22.81
C LEU A 11 -34.99 -36.46 22.43
N LEU A 12 -34.53 -35.69 23.38
CA LEU A 12 -33.83 -34.44 23.13
C LEU A 12 -32.43 -34.78 22.61
N SER A 13 -32.29 -34.77 21.33
CA SER A 13 -31.01 -34.80 20.66
C SER A 13 -30.35 -33.41 20.75
N SER A 14 -29.23 -33.36 21.42
CA SER A 14 -28.30 -32.21 21.46
C SER A 14 -27.82 -31.93 20.06
N LEU A 15 -28.36 -30.91 19.39
CA LEU A 15 -27.75 -30.31 18.22
C LEU A 15 -26.56 -29.46 18.72
N ALA A 16 -25.36 -29.97 18.51
CA ALA A 16 -24.15 -29.13 18.52
C ALA A 16 -24.32 -28.09 17.40
N LEU A 17 -24.38 -26.82 17.74
CA LEU A 17 -24.23 -25.72 16.80
C LEU A 17 -22.80 -25.78 16.26
N LEU A 18 -22.62 -26.39 15.11
CA LEU A 18 -21.51 -26.09 14.25
C LEU A 18 -21.74 -24.64 13.75
N GLY A 19 -20.98 -23.73 14.31
CA GLY A 19 -20.88 -22.36 13.82
C GLY A 19 -20.29 -22.40 12.42
N PHE A 20 -21.13 -22.45 11.40
CA PHE A 20 -20.74 -22.06 10.06
C PHE A 20 -20.49 -20.56 10.12
N SER A 21 -19.22 -20.18 10.11
CA SER A 21 -18.79 -18.85 9.70
C SER A 21 -19.32 -18.63 8.29
N VAL A 22 -20.42 -17.92 8.19
CA VAL A 22 -20.90 -17.38 6.93
C VAL A 22 -19.87 -16.33 6.53
N THR A 23 -18.90 -16.73 5.70
CA THR A 23 -18.21 -15.76 4.89
C THR A 23 -19.27 -15.05 4.08
N SER A 24 -19.63 -13.86 4.50
CA SER A 24 -20.48 -12.97 3.74
C SER A 24 -19.77 -12.70 2.41
N PHE A 25 -20.13 -13.44 1.37
CA PHE A 25 -20.00 -12.93 0.03
C PHE A 25 -20.79 -11.63 0.03
N SER A 26 -20.10 -10.51 0.04
CA SER A 26 -20.73 -9.23 -0.22
C SER A 26 -21.39 -9.37 -1.59
N ALA A 27 -22.70 -9.30 -1.63
CA ALA A 27 -23.40 -9.16 -2.90
C ALA A 27 -22.72 -7.99 -3.61
N GLU A 28 -22.27 -8.20 -4.85
CA GLU A 28 -21.70 -7.10 -5.64
C GLU A 28 -22.72 -5.98 -5.63
N ALA A 29 -22.33 -4.84 -5.07
CA ALA A 29 -23.22 -3.70 -5.00
C ALA A 29 -23.64 -3.33 -6.41
N THR A 30 -24.94 -3.17 -6.65
CA THR A 30 -25.48 -2.85 -7.96
C THR A 30 -24.81 -1.58 -8.48
N SER A 31 -24.07 -1.68 -9.58
CA SER A 31 -23.37 -0.54 -10.15
C SER A 31 -24.36 0.44 -10.81
N ILE A 32 -24.09 1.72 -10.65
CA ILE A 32 -24.85 2.81 -11.27
C ILE A 32 -24.15 3.15 -12.58
N GLY A 33 -24.83 2.97 -13.71
CA GLY A 33 -24.30 3.29 -15.04
C GLY A 33 -24.74 4.67 -15.50
N LEU A 34 -23.81 5.42 -16.11
CA LEU A 34 -24.10 6.58 -16.94
C LEU A 34 -23.68 6.23 -18.38
N ASN A 35 -24.63 6.16 -19.28
CA ASN A 35 -24.32 6.08 -20.71
C ASN A 35 -24.05 7.47 -21.30
N ALA A 36 -23.54 7.54 -22.53
CA ALA A 36 -23.14 8.79 -23.15
C ALA A 36 -24.26 9.84 -23.19
N ASN A 37 -25.53 9.43 -23.37
CA ASN A 37 -26.67 10.34 -23.41
C ASN A 37 -27.01 11.01 -22.07
N GLN A 38 -26.50 10.46 -20.97
CA GLN A 38 -26.71 11.00 -19.61
C GLN A 38 -25.59 11.96 -19.18
N MET A 39 -24.65 12.22 -20.07
CA MET A 39 -23.54 13.14 -19.84
C MET A 39 -23.73 14.42 -20.67
N SER A 40 -23.12 15.50 -20.22
CA SER A 40 -23.16 16.81 -20.87
C SER A 40 -21.76 17.38 -21.06
N ILE A 41 -21.68 18.37 -21.97
CA ILE A 41 -20.42 19.10 -22.19
C ILE A 41 -20.08 19.90 -20.95
N ALA A 42 -18.87 19.69 -20.41
CA ALA A 42 -18.35 20.48 -19.30
C ALA A 42 -17.37 21.56 -19.79
N THR A 43 -16.49 21.24 -20.72
CA THR A 43 -15.58 22.22 -21.34
C THR A 43 -15.25 21.84 -22.79
N GLY A 44 -14.98 22.84 -23.61
CA GLY A 44 -14.61 22.64 -25.02
C GLY A 44 -15.82 22.34 -25.91
N GLN A 45 -15.57 21.66 -27.00
CA GLN A 45 -16.60 21.29 -27.99
C GLN A 45 -16.53 19.78 -28.32
N PRO A 46 -16.68 18.88 -27.32
CA PRO A 46 -16.84 17.47 -27.63
C PRO A 46 -18.13 17.22 -28.39
N SER A 47 -18.17 16.22 -29.23
CA SER A 47 -19.36 15.85 -29.99
C SER A 47 -19.91 14.50 -29.57
N LEU A 48 -21.23 14.43 -29.42
CA LEU A 48 -21.93 13.15 -29.26
C LEU A 48 -22.18 12.56 -30.64
N VAL A 49 -21.62 11.41 -30.92
CA VAL A 49 -21.72 10.73 -32.21
C VAL A 49 -22.26 9.32 -32.06
N LEU A 50 -22.88 8.79 -33.10
CA LEU A 50 -23.24 7.36 -33.15
C LEU A 50 -22.08 6.59 -33.77
N MET A 51 -21.50 5.70 -32.98
CA MET A 51 -20.52 4.75 -33.44
C MET A 51 -21.24 3.48 -33.91
N SER A 52 -20.91 3.00 -35.09
CA SER A 52 -21.61 1.88 -35.73
C SER A 52 -20.68 0.71 -36.00
N SER A 53 -21.19 -0.50 -35.74
CA SER A 53 -20.54 -1.76 -36.11
C SER A 53 -21.65 -2.72 -36.60
N GLY A 54 -21.71 -2.96 -37.89
CA GLY A 54 -22.82 -3.68 -38.50
C GLY A 54 -24.17 -2.97 -38.27
N SER A 55 -25.13 -3.70 -37.72
CA SER A 55 -26.45 -3.16 -37.34
C SER A 55 -26.52 -2.53 -35.95
N THR A 56 -25.43 -2.60 -35.19
CA THR A 56 -25.37 -2.08 -33.82
C THR A 56 -24.86 -0.65 -33.82
N HIS A 57 -25.58 0.25 -33.14
CA HIS A 57 -25.25 1.67 -33.01
C HIS A 57 -25.23 2.02 -31.54
N ILE A 58 -24.17 2.68 -31.09
CA ILE A 58 -24.06 3.19 -29.72
C ILE A 58 -23.66 4.66 -29.73
N PRO A 59 -24.30 5.50 -28.88
CA PRO A 59 -23.86 6.86 -28.69
C PRO A 59 -22.55 6.90 -27.91
N VAL A 60 -21.59 7.70 -28.38
CA VAL A 60 -20.32 7.92 -27.73
C VAL A 60 -19.93 9.39 -27.78
N TRP A 61 -19.28 9.89 -26.75
CA TRP A 61 -18.65 11.19 -26.77
C TRP A 61 -17.29 11.10 -27.43
N SER A 62 -17.16 11.78 -28.58
CA SER A 62 -15.87 11.95 -29.23
C SER A 62 -15.13 13.11 -28.56
N LEU A 63 -14.06 12.76 -27.83
CA LEU A 63 -13.10 13.71 -27.28
C LEU A 63 -11.83 13.74 -28.15
N SER A 64 -11.85 13.05 -29.30
CA SER A 64 -10.76 12.98 -30.26
C SER A 64 -10.80 14.16 -31.23
N GLY A 65 -9.64 14.62 -31.67
CA GLY A 65 -9.52 15.74 -32.62
C GLY A 65 -9.80 17.13 -32.04
N GLY A 66 -10.14 17.20 -30.78
CA GLY A 66 -10.40 18.45 -30.09
C GLY A 66 -9.18 19.02 -29.38
N THR A 67 -9.33 20.26 -29.01
CA THR A 67 -8.35 21.01 -28.23
C THR A 67 -8.13 20.33 -26.87
N VAL A 68 -6.92 20.38 -26.38
CA VAL A 68 -6.56 20.01 -24.99
C VAL A 68 -7.56 20.63 -24.01
N GLY A 69 -8.07 19.82 -23.11
CA GLY A 69 -9.01 20.28 -22.09
C GLY A 69 -10.50 20.06 -22.39
N GLN A 70 -10.85 19.41 -23.50
CA GLN A 70 -12.24 19.01 -23.72
C GLN A 70 -12.70 18.00 -22.68
N SER A 71 -13.86 18.22 -22.10
CA SER A 71 -14.42 17.33 -21.10
C SER A 71 -15.93 17.24 -21.15
N VAL A 72 -16.44 16.11 -20.70
CA VAL A 72 -17.84 15.84 -20.44
C VAL A 72 -18.04 15.49 -18.97
N ALA A 73 -19.21 15.71 -18.44
CA ALA A 73 -19.56 15.38 -17.08
C ALA A 73 -20.92 14.72 -16.99
N GLY A 74 -21.06 13.82 -16.04
CA GLY A 74 -22.32 13.19 -15.67
C GLY A 74 -22.55 13.26 -14.17
N LEU A 75 -23.83 13.26 -13.77
CA LEU A 75 -24.25 13.31 -12.39
C LEU A 75 -24.73 11.92 -11.96
N VAL A 76 -24.07 11.35 -10.98
CA VAL A 76 -24.42 10.07 -10.36
C VAL A 76 -25.27 10.33 -9.12
N THR A 77 -26.48 9.81 -9.12
CA THR A 77 -27.43 9.88 -7.99
C THR A 77 -27.76 8.47 -7.51
N GLY A 78 -28.38 8.35 -6.34
CA GLY A 78 -28.79 7.06 -5.81
C GLY A 78 -27.64 6.24 -5.21
N ILE A 79 -26.58 6.90 -4.77
CA ILE A 79 -25.51 6.25 -4.01
C ILE A 79 -26.14 5.72 -2.71
N PRO A 80 -25.98 4.41 -2.38
CA PRO A 80 -26.55 3.82 -1.17
C PRO A 80 -26.09 4.52 0.12
N SER A 81 -26.96 4.56 1.13
CA SER A 81 -26.72 5.28 2.37
C SER A 81 -25.56 4.72 3.22
N ASP A 82 -25.19 3.47 2.99
CA ASP A 82 -24.06 2.78 3.61
C ASP A 82 -22.76 2.86 2.81
N CYS A 83 -22.80 3.53 1.65
CA CYS A 83 -21.64 3.75 0.80
C CYS A 83 -20.81 4.90 1.33
N ALA A 84 -19.52 4.68 1.49
CA ALA A 84 -18.56 5.75 1.82
C ALA A 84 -17.41 5.85 0.80
N ALA A 85 -17.37 4.97 -0.20
CA ALA A 85 -16.41 4.98 -1.29
C ALA A 85 -17.07 4.51 -2.58
N VAL A 86 -16.46 4.82 -3.70
CA VAL A 86 -16.92 4.37 -5.02
C VAL A 86 -15.75 3.88 -5.86
N LYS A 87 -15.99 2.86 -6.66
CA LYS A 87 -15.14 2.46 -7.78
C LYS A 87 -15.74 3.05 -9.05
N VAL A 88 -14.93 3.74 -9.83
CA VAL A 88 -15.36 4.32 -11.11
C VAL A 88 -14.64 3.61 -12.24
N GLU A 89 -15.41 3.10 -13.18
CA GLU A 89 -14.93 2.47 -14.40
C GLU A 89 -15.42 3.29 -15.60
N ILE A 90 -14.50 3.68 -16.48
CA ILE A 90 -14.81 4.43 -17.69
C ILE A 90 -14.64 3.50 -18.86
N VAL A 91 -15.70 3.35 -19.67
CA VAL A 91 -15.68 2.52 -20.86
C VAL A 91 -15.40 3.38 -22.08
N VAL A 92 -14.26 3.14 -22.71
CA VAL A 92 -13.84 3.76 -23.95
C VAL A 92 -13.97 2.74 -25.07
N THR A 93 -14.59 3.10 -26.17
CA THR A 93 -14.93 2.18 -27.25
C THR A 93 -14.36 2.64 -28.58
N THR A 94 -13.95 1.70 -29.44
CA THR A 94 -13.50 1.94 -30.81
C THR A 94 -14.08 0.88 -31.75
N THR A 95 -14.16 1.21 -33.04
CA THR A 95 -14.58 0.27 -34.10
C THR A 95 -13.45 -0.53 -34.72
N ASP A 96 -12.19 -0.25 -34.39
CA ASP A 96 -11.04 -0.82 -35.08
C ASP A 96 -10.00 -1.38 -34.11
N GLU A 97 -9.81 -2.72 -34.12
CA GLU A 97 -8.80 -3.41 -33.34
C GLU A 97 -7.40 -3.45 -33.97
N THR A 98 -7.33 -3.35 -35.28
CA THR A 98 -6.17 -3.90 -36.00
C THR A 98 -5.00 -2.94 -36.15
N THR A 99 -5.18 -1.65 -35.92
CA THR A 99 -4.15 -0.65 -36.23
C THR A 99 -3.90 0.37 -35.12
N SER A 100 -4.54 0.20 -34.00
CA SER A 100 -4.29 1.07 -32.89
C SER A 100 -3.06 0.57 -32.14
N PRO A 101 -1.90 1.22 -32.25
CA PRO A 101 -1.02 1.24 -31.11
C PRO A 101 -1.79 2.01 -30.04
N GLU A 102 -2.95 1.45 -29.78
CA GLU A 102 -3.66 1.52 -28.55
C GLU A 102 -4.02 2.91 -28.09
N PHE A 103 -5.21 3.13 -27.87
CA PHE A 103 -5.77 4.03 -26.90
C PHE A 103 -4.67 4.69 -26.03
N GLN A 104 -3.74 5.43 -26.67
CA GLN A 104 -2.66 6.14 -25.99
C GLN A 104 -3.19 7.38 -25.27
N ASN A 105 -4.47 7.69 -25.51
CA ASN A 105 -5.10 8.83 -24.89
C ASN A 105 -5.15 8.66 -23.37
N VAL A 106 -4.56 9.62 -22.69
CA VAL A 106 -4.67 9.72 -21.23
C VAL A 106 -5.94 10.50 -20.91
N TYR A 107 -6.73 9.93 -20.02
CA TYR A 107 -7.94 10.57 -19.51
C TYR A 107 -7.71 11.01 -18.06
N ARG A 108 -8.11 12.24 -17.78
CA ARG A 108 -8.21 12.74 -16.41
C ARG A 108 -9.67 12.61 -15.99
N VAL A 109 -9.87 11.94 -14.87
CA VAL A 109 -11.19 11.79 -14.27
C VAL A 109 -11.24 12.62 -13.02
N HIS A 110 -12.21 13.50 -12.93
CA HIS A 110 -12.51 14.25 -11.72
C HIS A 110 -13.78 13.70 -11.09
N LEU A 111 -13.69 13.46 -9.78
CA LEU A 111 -14.83 13.15 -8.92
C LEU A 111 -15.02 14.31 -7.96
N SER A 112 -16.23 14.86 -7.93
CA SER A 112 -16.54 15.95 -7.03
C SER A 112 -17.95 15.83 -6.46
N GLN A 113 -18.11 16.24 -5.20
CA GLN A 113 -19.39 16.40 -4.53
C GLN A 113 -19.48 17.78 -3.89
N MET A 114 -20.65 18.35 -3.98
CA MET A 114 -21.01 19.56 -3.23
C MET A 114 -21.95 19.16 -2.10
N VAL A 115 -21.65 19.55 -0.89
CA VAL A 115 -22.48 19.32 0.30
C VAL A 115 -22.76 20.66 0.94
N ASP A 116 -24.03 21.00 1.09
CA ASP A 116 -24.49 22.28 1.66
C ASP A 116 -23.82 23.51 1.02
N GLY A 117 -23.59 23.44 -0.30
CA GLY A 117 -22.99 24.52 -1.06
C GLY A 117 -21.47 24.63 -0.98
N ALA A 118 -20.81 23.73 -0.27
CA ALA A 118 -19.35 23.68 -0.17
C ALA A 118 -18.78 22.42 -0.85
N PRO A 119 -17.56 22.50 -1.43
CA PRO A 119 -16.86 21.32 -1.94
C PRO A 119 -16.56 20.36 -0.81
N PHE A 120 -17.04 19.11 -0.92
CA PHE A 120 -16.76 18.05 0.07
C PHE A 120 -15.72 17.06 -0.47
N THR A 121 -15.94 16.58 -1.69
CA THR A 121 -15.02 15.66 -2.36
C THR A 121 -14.53 16.31 -3.63
N GLU A 122 -13.24 16.39 -3.80
CA GLU A 122 -12.60 16.78 -5.05
C GLU A 122 -11.39 15.88 -5.28
N ARG A 123 -11.46 15.03 -6.29
CA ARG A 123 -10.42 14.05 -6.61
C ARG A 123 -10.25 13.96 -8.12
N TYR A 124 -9.01 13.68 -8.53
CA TYR A 124 -8.75 13.34 -9.91
C TYR A 124 -7.76 12.17 -10.00
N ALA A 125 -7.86 11.42 -11.07
CA ALA A 125 -6.91 10.40 -11.44
C ALA A 125 -6.64 10.44 -12.93
N LEU A 126 -5.42 10.06 -13.31
CA LEU A 126 -5.02 9.89 -14.69
C LEU A 126 -5.01 8.40 -15.02
N GLY A 127 -5.51 8.03 -16.18
CA GLY A 127 -5.50 6.64 -16.60
C GLY A 127 -5.48 6.48 -18.10
N LYS A 128 -4.84 5.40 -18.56
CA LYS A 128 -4.91 4.89 -19.93
C LYS A 128 -5.90 3.74 -19.99
N PRO A 129 -6.69 3.61 -21.06
CA PRO A 129 -7.56 2.45 -21.20
C PRO A 129 -6.78 1.15 -21.25
N VAL A 130 -7.22 0.17 -20.49
CA VAL A 130 -6.66 -1.18 -20.47
C VAL A 130 -7.64 -2.12 -21.14
N ARG A 131 -7.15 -3.04 -21.95
CA ARG A 131 -7.98 -4.02 -22.65
C ARG A 131 -8.68 -4.91 -21.62
N THR A 132 -10.02 -4.88 -21.63
CA THR A 132 -10.84 -5.90 -20.96
C THR A 132 -11.19 -6.94 -22.01
N ALA A 133 -10.85 -8.19 -21.74
CA ALA A 133 -11.18 -9.31 -22.62
C ALA A 133 -12.69 -9.57 -22.58
N LEU A 134 -13.42 -8.98 -23.52
CA LEU A 134 -14.75 -9.41 -23.89
C LEU A 134 -14.67 -9.86 -25.36
N PRO A 135 -14.63 -11.17 -25.64
CA PRO A 135 -14.31 -11.68 -26.97
C PRO A 135 -15.39 -11.42 -28.03
N ASP A 136 -16.62 -11.11 -27.66
CA ASP A 136 -17.77 -11.15 -28.58
C ASP A 136 -18.55 -9.83 -28.70
N ALA A 137 -17.99 -8.70 -28.27
CA ALA A 137 -18.67 -7.42 -28.42
C ALA A 137 -18.46 -6.85 -29.84
N PRO A 138 -19.50 -6.27 -30.49
CA PRO A 138 -19.38 -5.65 -31.80
C PRO A 138 -18.47 -4.41 -31.80
N PHE A 139 -18.08 -3.94 -30.62
CA PHE A 139 -17.15 -2.85 -30.42
C PHE A 139 -16.04 -3.28 -29.49
N HIS A 140 -14.82 -2.85 -29.80
CA HIS A 140 -13.68 -3.06 -28.95
C HIS A 140 -13.71 -2.04 -27.80
N SER A 141 -14.01 -2.51 -26.61
CA SER A 141 -14.10 -1.66 -25.42
C SER A 141 -12.90 -1.84 -24.52
N ARG A 142 -12.47 -0.74 -23.94
CA ARG A 142 -11.43 -0.72 -22.90
C ARG A 142 -11.91 0.05 -21.71
N THR A 143 -11.45 -0.35 -20.55
CA THR A 143 -11.89 0.22 -19.29
C THR A 143 -10.74 0.92 -18.59
N ILE A 144 -10.97 2.12 -18.10
CA ILE A 144 -10.13 2.78 -17.13
C ILE A 144 -10.79 2.56 -15.78
N VAL A 145 -10.09 1.88 -14.90
CA VAL A 145 -10.58 1.61 -13.56
C VAL A 145 -9.95 2.59 -12.59
N LEU A 146 -10.78 3.30 -11.86
CA LEU A 146 -10.39 4.14 -10.75
C LEU A 146 -10.98 3.53 -9.49
N GLU A 147 -10.15 2.86 -8.73
CA GLU A 147 -10.51 2.50 -7.37
C GLU A 147 -10.38 3.75 -6.51
N SER A 148 -11.45 4.11 -5.82
CA SER A 148 -11.41 5.21 -4.88
C SER A 148 -11.91 4.76 -3.53
N CYS A 149 -11.08 4.98 -2.50
CA CYS A 149 -11.46 4.85 -1.11
C CYS A 149 -11.80 6.23 -0.53
N TYR A 150 -12.40 7.08 -1.34
CA TYR A 150 -12.72 8.45 -0.94
C TYR A 150 -13.94 8.47 -0.03
N GLU A 151 -13.97 9.42 0.87
CA GLU A 151 -15.19 9.75 1.58
C GLU A 151 -16.20 10.28 0.57
N VAL A 152 -17.26 9.53 0.38
CA VAL A 152 -18.40 9.88 -0.46
C VAL A 152 -19.60 10.09 0.46
N VAL A 153 -20.28 11.20 0.29
CA VAL A 153 -21.52 11.47 1.01
C VAL A 153 -22.68 10.86 0.24
N PRO A 154 -23.37 9.85 0.77
CA PRO A 154 -24.34 9.06 0.02
C PRO A 154 -25.53 9.88 -0.50
N TYR A 155 -25.99 10.87 0.25
CA TYR A 155 -27.14 11.70 -0.12
C TYR A 155 -26.80 12.82 -1.11
N ALA A 156 -25.52 13.10 -1.34
CA ALA A 156 -25.10 14.14 -2.27
C ALA A 156 -24.76 13.55 -3.65
N PRO A 157 -25.20 14.17 -4.74
CA PRO A 157 -24.85 13.73 -6.08
C PRO A 157 -23.35 13.77 -6.31
N LEU A 158 -22.80 12.73 -6.95
CA LEU A 158 -21.41 12.65 -7.35
C LEU A 158 -21.27 13.09 -8.81
N THR A 159 -20.52 14.14 -9.06
CA THR A 159 -20.15 14.55 -10.40
C THR A 159 -18.92 13.78 -10.86
N VAL A 160 -19.06 13.08 -11.97
CA VAL A 160 -17.95 12.43 -12.68
C VAL A 160 -17.66 13.23 -13.93
N ARG A 161 -16.52 13.91 -13.98
CA ARG A 161 -16.07 14.67 -15.15
C ARG A 161 -14.88 13.97 -15.77
N ILE A 162 -14.93 13.79 -17.08
CA ILE A 162 -13.90 13.12 -17.85
C ILE A 162 -13.31 14.11 -18.84
N GLN A 163 -12.01 14.31 -18.75
CA GLN A 163 -11.24 15.21 -19.59
C GLN A 163 -10.17 14.43 -20.33
N ARG A 164 -10.00 14.71 -21.60
CA ARG A 164 -8.85 14.22 -22.35
C ARG A 164 -7.63 15.07 -22.02
N GLU A 165 -6.53 14.40 -21.66
CA GLU A 165 -5.21 15.03 -21.52
C GLU A 165 -4.47 15.00 -22.86
N PRO A 166 -3.49 15.87 -23.08
CA PRO A 166 -2.60 15.77 -24.23
C PRO A 166 -1.87 14.42 -24.21
N GLY A 167 -1.93 13.72 -25.31
CA GLY A 167 -1.14 12.51 -25.52
C GLY A 167 0.35 12.86 -25.70
N ASP A 168 1.20 11.84 -25.77
CA ASP A 168 2.61 11.99 -26.15
C ASP A 168 2.70 12.74 -27.50
N PRO A 169 3.71 13.59 -27.73
CA PRO A 169 3.89 14.35 -28.98
C PRO A 169 3.94 13.52 -30.27
N GLY A 170 4.03 12.18 -30.17
CA GLY A 170 3.92 11.24 -31.30
C GLY A 170 2.51 10.75 -31.63
N ASP A 171 1.51 11.09 -30.84
CA ASP A 171 0.11 10.62 -31.00
C ASP A 171 -0.64 11.39 -32.07
N THR A 172 -0.25 11.24 -33.32
CA THR A 172 -0.97 11.85 -34.47
C THR A 172 -2.09 10.97 -35.04
N PHE A 173 -2.35 9.78 -34.48
CA PHE A 173 -3.34 8.85 -35.02
C PHE A 173 -4.58 8.75 -34.18
N ILE A 174 -5.57 9.42 -34.64
CA ILE A 174 -6.89 9.50 -34.04
C ILE A 174 -7.85 8.70 -34.90
N LYS A 175 -7.93 7.42 -34.65
CA LYS A 175 -9.18 6.72 -35.00
C LYS A 175 -10.22 7.09 -33.95
N PRO A 176 -11.49 7.21 -34.32
CA PRO A 176 -12.51 7.68 -33.40
C PRO A 176 -12.63 6.73 -32.22
N THR A 177 -12.13 7.20 -31.11
CA THR A 177 -12.30 6.57 -29.81
C THR A 177 -13.35 7.39 -29.09
N GLY A 178 -14.41 6.75 -28.67
CA GLY A 178 -15.51 7.42 -27.99
C GLY A 178 -15.70 6.94 -26.56
N LEU A 179 -16.02 7.87 -25.65
CA LEU A 179 -16.46 7.55 -24.32
C LEU A 179 -17.91 7.04 -24.39
N ALA A 180 -18.11 5.75 -24.12
CA ALA A 180 -19.40 5.10 -24.23
C ALA A 180 -20.19 5.09 -22.91
N ALA A 181 -19.53 4.90 -21.79
CA ALA A 181 -20.19 4.79 -20.50
C ALA A 181 -19.25 5.10 -19.33
N VAL A 182 -19.87 5.43 -18.21
CA VAL A 182 -19.24 5.47 -16.88
C VAL A 182 -20.02 4.53 -15.98
N LYS A 183 -19.33 3.65 -15.30
CA LYS A 183 -19.89 2.74 -14.30
C LYS A 183 -19.36 3.11 -12.93
N VAL A 184 -20.25 3.39 -12.00
CA VAL A 184 -19.90 3.69 -10.61
C VAL A 184 -20.41 2.56 -9.74
N THR A 185 -19.50 1.88 -9.07
CA THR A 185 -19.83 0.81 -8.14
C THR A 185 -19.65 1.34 -6.72
N PRO A 186 -20.73 1.43 -5.93
CA PRO A 186 -20.62 1.75 -4.51
C PRO A 186 -19.77 0.73 -3.78
N LEU A 187 -18.91 1.19 -2.88
CA LEU A 187 -18.07 0.35 -2.05
C LEU A 187 -18.37 0.61 -0.58
N GLN A 188 -18.28 -0.41 0.23
CA GLN A 188 -18.26 -0.23 1.68
C GLN A 188 -17.06 0.62 2.07
N ALA A 189 -17.21 1.42 3.12
CA ALA A 189 -16.11 2.19 3.67
C ALA A 189 -14.97 1.24 4.05
N LEU A 190 -13.75 1.57 3.63
CA LEU A 190 -12.58 0.90 4.17
C LEU A 190 -12.49 1.20 5.67
N PRO A 191 -12.03 0.23 6.48
CA PRO A 191 -11.82 0.45 7.90
C PRO A 191 -10.94 1.69 8.13
N LYS A 192 -11.36 2.53 9.09
CA LYS A 192 -10.55 3.64 9.55
C LYS A 192 -9.46 3.08 10.47
N PRO A 193 -8.20 3.51 10.30
CA PRO A 193 -7.13 3.10 11.20
C PRO A 193 -7.28 3.76 12.56
N HIS A 194 -6.69 3.15 13.58
CA HIS A 194 -6.56 3.76 14.91
C HIS A 194 -5.43 4.79 14.92
N VAL A 195 -5.66 5.90 15.59
CA VAL A 195 -4.66 6.96 15.76
C VAL A 195 -3.67 6.56 16.85
N VAL A 196 -2.39 6.55 16.52
CA VAL A 196 -1.30 6.39 17.49
C VAL A 196 -0.88 7.75 18.02
N GLN A 197 -0.68 8.71 17.11
CA GLN A 197 -0.24 10.06 17.43
C GLN A 197 -0.72 11.05 16.37
N ASP A 198 -1.35 12.15 16.81
CA ASP A 198 -1.89 13.22 15.96
C ASP A 198 -1.62 14.63 16.50
N VAL A 199 -0.72 14.76 17.49
CA VAL A 199 -0.29 16.11 17.93
C VAL A 199 0.37 16.84 16.77
N SER A 200 0.25 18.17 16.77
CA SER A 200 0.83 19.04 15.75
C SER A 200 2.32 18.78 15.58
N GLY A 201 2.75 18.68 14.34
CA GLY A 201 4.11 18.42 13.93
C GLY A 201 4.22 17.27 12.90
N TYR A 202 5.42 17.08 12.40
CA TYR A 202 5.71 16.05 11.42
C TYR A 202 5.97 14.71 12.10
N ASN A 203 4.89 13.96 12.37
CA ASN A 203 4.93 12.60 12.94
C ASN A 203 5.08 11.59 11.80
N SER A 204 6.16 10.81 11.76
CA SER A 204 6.53 10.04 10.57
C SER A 204 7.35 8.80 10.86
N TRP A 205 7.50 7.97 9.83
CA TRP A 205 8.31 6.74 9.80
C TRP A 205 8.03 5.81 10.98
N PRO A 206 6.77 5.39 11.17
CA PRO A 206 6.44 4.51 12.27
C PRO A 206 6.97 3.10 12.05
N MET A 207 7.43 2.49 13.15
CA MET A 207 7.78 1.08 13.25
C MET A 207 6.90 0.44 14.31
N ILE A 208 6.24 -0.68 13.99
CA ILE A 208 5.37 -1.38 14.93
C ILE A 208 5.89 -2.78 15.22
N GLN A 209 5.93 -3.14 16.49
CA GLN A 209 6.39 -4.46 16.95
C GLN A 209 5.50 -5.00 18.06
N ALA A 210 5.18 -6.29 18.00
CA ALA A 210 4.54 -7.01 19.09
C ALA A 210 5.58 -7.48 20.10
N ILE A 211 5.37 -7.18 21.39
CA ILE A 211 6.18 -7.63 22.52
C ILE A 211 5.24 -8.18 23.58
N GLY A 212 5.35 -9.47 23.91
CA GLY A 212 4.55 -10.08 24.98
C GLY A 212 3.04 -9.88 24.82
N GLY A 213 2.54 -9.87 23.59
CA GLY A 213 1.12 -9.71 23.27
C GLY A 213 0.62 -8.26 23.23
N LYS A 214 1.45 -7.26 23.49
CA LYS A 214 1.14 -5.84 23.31
C LYS A 214 1.82 -5.27 22.08
N LEU A 215 1.22 -4.21 21.50
CA LEU A 215 1.80 -3.45 20.41
C LEU A 215 2.71 -2.36 20.97
N VAL A 216 3.84 -2.15 20.34
CA VAL A 216 4.74 -1.01 20.54
C VAL A 216 4.91 -0.31 19.22
N CYS A 217 4.49 0.95 19.14
CA CYS A 217 4.69 1.79 17.96
C CYS A 217 5.73 2.86 18.28
N VAL A 218 6.79 2.88 17.47
CA VAL A 218 7.88 3.85 17.55
C VAL A 218 7.81 4.76 16.34
N TYR A 219 8.00 6.05 16.49
CA TYR A 219 7.91 7.03 15.39
C TYR A 219 8.80 8.24 15.66
N GLY A 220 9.19 8.94 14.57
CA GLY A 220 9.88 10.20 14.66
C GLY A 220 8.90 11.38 14.69
N ARG A 221 9.23 12.45 15.42
CA ARG A 221 8.54 13.73 15.34
C ARG A 221 9.53 14.88 15.19
N GLY A 222 9.27 15.77 14.24
CA GLY A 222 10.06 16.95 13.94
C GLY A 222 9.24 18.04 13.26
N LYS A 223 9.89 19.03 12.66
CA LYS A 223 9.21 20.14 11.98
C LYS A 223 8.83 19.84 10.53
N GLY A 224 9.47 18.87 9.89
CA GLY A 224 9.24 18.55 8.49
C GLY A 224 9.98 17.29 8.05
N HIS A 225 10.00 17.02 6.75
CA HIS A 225 10.63 15.83 6.20
C HIS A 225 12.16 15.82 6.32
N THR A 226 12.80 16.96 6.40
CA THR A 226 14.25 17.07 6.51
C THR A 226 14.75 16.51 7.83
N ILE A 227 15.79 15.67 7.79
CA ILE A 227 16.28 14.92 8.95
C ILE A 227 17.56 15.56 9.54
N ALA A 228 18.09 16.59 8.94
CA ALA A 228 19.42 17.14 9.26
C ALA A 228 19.43 18.15 10.43
N SER A 229 18.40 18.20 11.27
CA SER A 229 18.31 19.18 12.33
C SER A 229 18.02 18.58 13.70
N ASP A 230 18.47 19.25 14.74
CA ASP A 230 18.25 18.97 16.17
C ASP A 230 16.78 19.18 16.61
N ASP A 231 15.84 19.09 15.69
CA ASP A 231 14.42 19.28 15.95
C ASP A 231 13.59 18.00 15.82
N ARG A 232 14.27 16.87 15.69
CA ARG A 232 13.63 15.57 15.50
C ARG A 232 14.12 14.57 16.52
N ALA A 233 13.17 13.96 17.21
CA ALA A 233 13.40 12.90 18.17
C ALA A 233 12.57 11.65 17.85
N VAL A 234 12.92 10.52 18.46
CA VAL A 234 12.21 9.24 18.35
C VAL A 234 11.43 8.97 19.62
N TYR A 235 10.16 8.65 19.46
CA TYR A 235 9.20 8.41 20.53
C TYR A 235 8.58 7.02 20.41
N ALA A 236 8.07 6.50 21.53
CA ALA A 236 7.35 5.24 21.58
C ALA A 236 6.04 5.38 22.37
N ARG A 237 5.05 4.59 21.95
CA ARG A 237 3.79 4.33 22.67
C ARG A 237 3.48 2.84 22.62
N SER A 238 2.78 2.32 23.62
CA SER A 238 2.33 0.93 23.64
C SER A 238 0.82 0.82 23.82
N SER A 239 0.26 -0.28 23.30
CA SER A 239 -1.15 -0.60 23.37
C SER A 239 -1.34 -2.07 23.77
N THR A 240 -2.34 -2.34 24.62
CA THR A 240 -2.74 -3.70 25.04
C THR A 240 -4.12 -4.10 24.54
N ASP A 241 -4.78 -3.25 23.74
CA ASP A 241 -6.15 -3.42 23.25
C ASP A 241 -6.24 -3.42 21.72
N GLY A 242 -5.17 -3.83 21.04
CA GLY A 242 -5.14 -3.89 19.58
C GLY A 242 -4.96 -2.53 18.90
N GLY A 243 -4.36 -1.55 19.59
CA GLY A 243 -4.11 -0.22 19.02
C GLY A 243 -5.28 0.75 19.16
N LYS A 244 -6.34 0.41 19.89
CA LYS A 244 -7.49 1.29 20.12
C LYS A 244 -7.14 2.43 21.07
N THR A 245 -6.34 2.13 22.10
CA THR A 245 -5.79 3.13 23.03
C THR A 245 -4.28 2.97 23.19
N TRP A 246 -3.59 4.06 23.49
CA TRP A 246 -2.15 4.12 23.59
C TRP A 246 -1.71 4.77 24.89
N THR A 247 -0.59 4.30 25.45
CA THR A 247 0.03 4.91 26.64
C THR A 247 0.45 6.36 26.38
N ALA A 248 0.86 7.06 27.43
CA ALA A 248 1.62 8.28 27.28
C ALA A 248 2.89 8.01 26.44
N GLU A 249 3.32 9.02 25.72
CA GLU A 249 4.54 9.00 24.90
C GLU A 249 5.78 8.91 25.79
N THR A 250 6.75 8.10 25.39
CA THR A 250 8.08 8.03 25.98
C THR A 250 9.15 8.37 24.94
N VAL A 251 10.23 9.02 25.37
CA VAL A 251 11.37 9.33 24.50
C VAL A 251 12.26 8.10 24.39
N VAL A 252 12.59 7.74 23.14
CA VAL A 252 13.54 6.66 22.82
C VAL A 252 14.93 7.23 22.54
N ALA A 253 15.00 8.26 21.70
CA ALA A 253 16.23 8.95 21.35
C ALA A 253 15.95 10.45 21.11
N ASP A 254 16.76 11.31 21.73
CA ASP A 254 16.69 12.77 21.62
C ASP A 254 18.06 13.35 22.05
N ALA A 255 19.06 13.12 21.20
CA ALA A 255 20.42 13.58 21.48
C ALA A 255 20.65 15.00 20.96
N GLN A 256 21.14 15.87 21.81
CA GLN A 256 21.43 17.27 21.46
C GLN A 256 22.37 17.36 20.26
N GLY A 257 22.00 18.15 19.26
CA GLY A 257 22.77 18.36 18.03
C GLY A 257 22.51 17.34 16.93
N TYR A 258 21.56 16.41 17.14
CA TYR A 258 21.21 15.38 16.19
C TYR A 258 19.71 15.38 15.86
N GLY A 259 19.41 14.95 14.63
CA GLY A 259 18.07 14.52 14.27
C GLY A 259 18.00 12.99 14.23
N GLU A 260 17.04 12.41 14.92
CA GLU A 260 16.88 10.96 15.01
C GLU A 260 15.67 10.44 14.26
N VAL A 261 15.84 9.24 13.65
CA VAL A 261 14.79 8.55 12.90
C VAL A 261 14.84 7.06 13.18
N ALA A 262 13.70 6.48 13.57
CA ALA A 262 13.54 5.03 13.57
C ALA A 262 13.56 4.50 12.14
N VAL A 263 14.39 3.50 11.85
CA VAL A 263 14.61 3.03 10.48
C VAL A 263 14.42 1.53 10.29
N GLY A 264 14.46 0.73 11.35
CA GLY A 264 14.20 -0.70 11.31
C GLY A 264 13.95 -1.27 12.70
N LYS A 265 13.19 -2.35 12.77
CA LYS A 265 12.84 -3.02 14.04
C LYS A 265 12.92 -4.53 13.88
N GLY A 266 12.90 -5.24 14.98
CA GLY A 266 12.82 -6.70 15.01
C GLY A 266 12.78 -7.22 16.44
N LEU A 267 13.02 -8.52 16.59
CA LEU A 267 13.11 -9.17 17.90
C LEU A 267 14.45 -9.87 18.03
N ASP A 268 15.00 -9.83 19.24
CA ASP A 268 16.12 -10.69 19.62
C ASP A 268 15.64 -12.12 19.98
N ALA A 269 16.57 -13.01 20.31
CA ALA A 269 16.26 -14.39 20.66
C ALA A 269 15.40 -14.53 21.93
N THR A 270 15.31 -13.50 22.76
CA THR A 270 14.49 -13.47 23.98
C THR A 270 13.10 -12.90 23.76
N GLY A 271 12.80 -12.40 22.55
CA GLY A 271 11.56 -11.72 22.20
C GLY A 271 11.52 -10.24 22.59
N ALA A 272 12.66 -9.65 22.97
CA ALA A 272 12.76 -8.22 23.19
C ALA A 272 12.86 -7.48 21.85
N MET A 273 12.25 -6.30 21.77
CA MET A 273 12.31 -5.44 20.59
C MET A 273 13.72 -4.89 20.40
N LEU A 274 14.23 -5.03 19.20
CA LEU A 274 15.38 -4.32 18.67
C LEU A 274 14.89 -3.19 17.78
N LEU A 275 15.54 -2.03 17.86
CA LEU A 275 15.20 -0.84 17.10
C LEU A 275 16.45 -0.13 16.59
N TRP A 276 16.58 -0.03 15.27
CA TRP A 276 17.58 0.84 14.66
C TRP A 276 17.11 2.28 14.65
N VAL A 277 17.94 3.17 15.17
CA VAL A 277 17.77 4.62 15.11
C VAL A 277 18.93 5.22 14.33
N ARG A 278 18.61 5.87 13.22
CA ARG A 278 19.59 6.68 12.49
C ARG A 278 19.68 8.05 13.15
N ARG A 279 20.88 8.41 13.59
CA ARG A 279 21.21 9.67 14.22
C ARG A 279 22.09 10.50 13.30
N ILE A 280 21.65 11.71 12.93
CA ILE A 280 22.29 12.57 11.96
C ILE A 280 22.67 13.87 12.63
N GLY A 281 23.97 14.11 12.78
CA GLY A 281 24.56 15.38 13.19
C GLY A 281 25.04 16.21 11.99
N LYS A 282 25.69 17.33 12.26
CA LYS A 282 26.15 18.28 11.24
C LYS A 282 27.12 17.63 10.22
N ASN A 283 28.03 16.78 10.70
CA ASN A 283 29.07 16.15 9.86
C ASN A 283 29.20 14.65 10.08
N GLU A 284 28.28 14.04 10.83
CA GLU A 284 28.37 12.65 11.21
C GLU A 284 27.01 11.98 11.19
N TRP A 285 27.01 10.68 10.96
CA TRP A 285 25.85 9.81 11.02
C TRP A 285 26.20 8.58 11.83
N HIS A 286 25.25 8.15 12.63
CA HIS A 286 25.33 6.90 13.36
C HIS A 286 24.07 6.08 13.13
N HIS A 287 24.20 4.78 13.30
CA HIS A 287 23.07 3.88 13.45
C HIS A 287 23.21 3.24 14.81
N ASP A 288 22.33 3.61 15.70
CA ASP A 288 22.29 3.14 17.08
C ASP A 288 21.25 2.02 17.17
N LEU A 289 21.63 0.89 17.77
CA LEU A 289 20.70 -0.20 18.05
C LEU A 289 20.22 -0.08 19.50
N TYR A 290 18.93 0.10 19.67
CA TYR A 290 18.28 0.10 20.98
C TYR A 290 17.56 -1.23 21.22
N ARG A 291 17.36 -1.56 22.49
CA ARG A 291 16.64 -2.74 22.94
C ARG A 291 15.60 -2.39 23.99
N SER A 292 14.41 -3.02 23.91
CA SER A 292 13.35 -2.88 24.90
C SER A 292 12.66 -4.22 25.16
N THR A 293 12.43 -4.54 26.44
CA THR A 293 11.65 -5.73 26.85
C THR A 293 10.20 -5.38 27.16
N ASP A 294 9.90 -4.11 27.40
CA ASP A 294 8.62 -3.62 27.88
C ASP A 294 7.93 -2.66 26.90
N GLY A 295 8.63 -2.20 25.85
CA GLY A 295 8.14 -1.22 24.90
C GLY A 295 8.01 0.20 25.46
N ILE A 296 8.58 0.45 26.64
CA ILE A 296 8.56 1.73 27.35
C ILE A 296 9.98 2.25 27.57
N THR A 297 10.85 1.36 28.05
CA THR A 297 12.25 1.66 28.33
C THR A 297 13.12 1.10 27.22
N PHE A 298 13.90 1.96 26.58
CA PHE A 298 14.83 1.59 25.51
C PHE A 298 16.26 1.85 25.98
N SER A 299 17.11 0.86 25.84
CA SER A 299 18.54 0.94 26.20
C SER A 299 19.40 0.78 24.96
N LEU A 300 20.41 1.60 24.79
CA LEU A 300 21.39 1.49 23.73
C LEU A 300 22.19 0.18 23.89
N VAL A 301 22.22 -0.65 22.85
CA VAL A 301 22.97 -1.91 22.79
C VAL A 301 24.32 -1.71 22.11
N SER A 302 24.29 -1.09 20.94
CA SER A 302 25.49 -0.89 20.13
C SER A 302 25.36 0.28 19.16
N THR A 303 26.50 0.86 18.82
CA THR A 303 26.67 1.83 17.72
C THR A 303 27.78 1.27 16.81
N PRO A 304 27.46 0.38 15.86
CA PRO A 304 28.49 -0.27 15.06
C PRO A 304 29.21 0.70 14.12
N THR A 305 30.51 0.53 14.01
CA THR A 305 31.30 1.21 12.98
C THR A 305 31.20 0.41 11.68
N LEU A 306 30.63 1.03 10.65
CA LEU A 306 30.36 0.39 9.38
C LEU A 306 31.31 0.91 8.30
N ALA A 307 31.87 0.03 7.48
CA ALA A 307 32.84 0.37 6.42
C ALA A 307 32.16 1.13 5.28
N VAL A 308 30.94 0.72 4.90
CA VAL A 308 30.09 1.44 3.96
C VAL A 308 29.00 2.14 4.77
N ARG A 309 28.86 3.45 4.60
CA ARG A 309 27.88 4.24 5.31
C ARG A 309 26.45 3.96 4.79
N PRO A 310 25.56 3.32 5.56
CA PRO A 310 24.18 3.14 5.13
C PRO A 310 23.40 4.45 5.15
N MET A 311 22.47 4.60 4.20
CA MET A 311 21.36 5.55 4.35
C MET A 311 20.39 5.08 5.42
N GLN A 312 20.03 3.79 5.36
CA GLN A 312 19.22 3.14 6.40
C GLN A 312 19.64 1.68 6.56
N ILE A 313 19.43 1.17 7.79
CA ILE A 313 19.39 -0.24 8.12
C ILE A 313 17.92 -0.58 8.32
N THR A 314 17.44 -1.67 7.72
CA THR A 314 16.03 -2.05 7.74
C THR A 314 15.69 -3.03 8.87
N ASP A 315 14.51 -3.64 8.82
CA ASP A 315 14.04 -4.54 9.87
C ASP A 315 15.02 -5.70 10.12
N VAL A 316 15.14 -6.06 11.40
CA VAL A 316 15.94 -7.19 11.87
C VAL A 316 15.10 -8.45 11.86
N PHE A 317 15.64 -9.54 11.33
CA PHE A 317 15.01 -10.85 11.34
C PHE A 317 16.02 -11.96 11.67
N ALA A 318 15.52 -13.05 12.22
CA ALA A 318 16.38 -14.18 12.58
C ALA A 318 16.60 -15.12 11.38
N VAL A 319 17.84 -15.53 11.18
CA VAL A 319 18.24 -16.55 10.18
C VAL A 319 18.95 -17.68 10.93
N PRO A 320 18.43 -18.91 10.94
CA PRO A 320 19.06 -20.04 11.60
C PRO A 320 20.52 -20.22 11.17
N LYS A 321 21.40 -20.52 12.12
CA LYS A 321 22.87 -20.66 11.94
C LYS A 321 23.64 -19.37 11.66
N VAL A 322 22.98 -18.27 11.30
CA VAL A 322 23.60 -16.95 11.12
C VAL A 322 23.40 -16.08 12.37
N GLY A 323 22.21 -16.12 12.96
CA GLY A 323 21.78 -15.26 14.04
C GLY A 323 20.79 -14.21 13.56
N LEU A 324 21.01 -12.95 13.91
CA LEU A 324 20.22 -11.82 13.43
C LEU A 324 20.76 -11.31 12.08
N MET A 325 19.87 -10.92 11.21
CA MET A 325 20.17 -10.28 9.93
C MET A 325 19.33 -9.02 9.75
N ALA A 326 19.92 -8.00 9.12
CA ALA A 326 19.22 -6.83 8.60
C ALA A 326 19.80 -6.48 7.24
N LEU A 327 18.97 -5.93 6.35
CA LEU A 327 19.47 -5.37 5.10
C LEU A 327 19.78 -3.89 5.28
N TRP A 328 20.66 -3.36 4.45
CA TRP A 328 20.97 -1.94 4.41
C TRP A 328 21.09 -1.46 2.96
N PHE A 329 20.88 -0.18 2.74
CA PHE A 329 21.17 0.48 1.49
C PHE A 329 21.92 1.80 1.77
N GLY A 330 22.79 2.18 0.86
CA GLY A 330 23.64 3.38 0.96
C GLY A 330 23.86 4.01 -0.39
N GLY A 331 24.09 5.32 -0.40
CA GLY A 331 24.29 6.10 -1.61
C GLY A 331 24.00 7.57 -1.39
N ASP A 332 23.96 8.35 -2.47
CA ASP A 332 23.78 9.80 -2.44
C ASP A 332 22.59 10.30 -3.28
N TYR A 333 21.74 9.39 -3.75
CA TYR A 333 20.61 9.65 -4.65
C TYR A 333 20.98 10.31 -5.98
N SER A 334 22.26 10.42 -6.31
CA SER A 334 22.70 10.92 -7.61
C SER A 334 22.48 9.86 -8.72
N ASP A 335 22.52 10.28 -9.97
CA ASP A 335 22.47 9.38 -11.11
C ASP A 335 23.84 8.74 -11.44
N LYS A 336 24.84 8.95 -10.56
CA LYS A 336 26.15 8.31 -10.66
C LYS A 336 26.12 6.89 -10.09
N PRO A 337 27.05 6.00 -10.48
CA PRO A 337 27.14 4.64 -9.96
C PRO A 337 27.74 4.60 -8.54
N THR A 338 27.10 5.27 -7.60
CA THR A 338 27.52 5.41 -6.19
C THR A 338 26.62 4.66 -5.22
N GLN A 339 25.55 4.06 -5.73
CA GLN A 339 24.55 3.40 -4.90
C GLN A 339 25.01 1.97 -4.55
N SER A 340 24.63 1.50 -3.38
CA SER A 340 24.96 0.17 -2.89
C SER A 340 23.88 -0.37 -1.96
N TRP A 341 23.88 -1.68 -1.78
CA TRP A 341 23.09 -2.36 -0.76
C TRP A 341 23.82 -3.62 -0.27
N GLY A 342 23.41 -4.11 0.88
CA GLY A 342 23.98 -5.29 1.47
C GLY A 342 23.26 -5.73 2.74
N MET A 343 23.94 -6.55 3.53
CA MET A 343 23.41 -7.09 4.77
C MET A 343 24.32 -6.80 5.95
N LEU A 344 23.72 -6.80 7.12
CA LEU A 344 24.36 -6.86 8.43
C LEU A 344 23.99 -8.18 9.09
N THR A 345 24.95 -8.83 9.73
CA THR A 345 24.72 -10.06 10.51
C THR A 345 25.29 -9.92 11.92
N SER A 346 24.60 -10.52 12.88
CA SER A 346 25.03 -10.57 14.28
C SER A 346 24.78 -11.98 14.84
N SER A 347 25.79 -12.58 15.43
CA SER A 347 25.71 -13.89 16.11
C SER A 347 25.62 -13.77 17.63
N ASP A 348 25.55 -12.56 18.17
CA ASP A 348 25.59 -12.25 19.59
C ASP A 348 24.43 -11.35 20.06
N ASP A 349 23.24 -11.54 19.43
CA ASP A 349 22.01 -10.81 19.74
C ASP A 349 22.15 -9.28 19.57
N GLY A 350 22.85 -8.84 18.53
CA GLY A 350 22.94 -7.43 18.16
C GLY A 350 24.04 -6.64 18.87
N LYS A 351 24.89 -7.27 19.67
CA LYS A 351 25.99 -6.57 20.33
C LYS A 351 27.08 -6.16 19.34
N THR A 352 27.38 -7.05 18.39
CA THR A 352 28.32 -6.77 17.30
C THR A 352 27.69 -7.11 15.96
N TRP A 353 28.11 -6.38 14.92
CA TRP A 353 27.57 -6.52 13.58
C TRP A 353 28.68 -6.60 12.54
N THR A 354 28.54 -7.56 11.65
CA THR A 354 29.40 -7.70 10.46
C THR A 354 28.65 -7.16 9.24
N GLN A 355 29.25 -6.20 8.54
CA GLN A 355 28.69 -5.62 7.31
C GLN A 355 29.24 -6.33 6.08
N THR A 356 28.35 -6.77 5.21
CA THR A 356 28.67 -7.38 3.91
C THR A 356 27.97 -6.62 2.80
N PRO A 357 28.69 -5.88 1.95
CA PRO A 357 28.14 -5.34 0.70
C PRO A 357 27.78 -6.50 -0.25
N ILE A 358 26.62 -6.42 -0.91
CA ILE A 358 26.18 -7.40 -1.89
C ILE A 358 26.35 -6.84 -3.29
N GLU A 359 25.85 -5.64 -3.55
CA GLU A 359 26.07 -4.91 -4.80
C GLU A 359 26.50 -3.48 -4.50
N SER A 360 27.48 -3.00 -5.27
CA SER A 360 28.01 -1.64 -5.19
C SER A 360 28.21 -1.07 -6.59
N GLY A 361 28.29 0.25 -6.69
CA GLY A 361 28.44 0.91 -7.99
C GLY A 361 27.17 0.88 -8.83
N LEU A 362 26.00 0.82 -8.18
CA LEU A 362 24.71 0.82 -8.87
C LEU A 362 24.32 2.23 -9.30
N LEU A 363 23.62 2.30 -10.43
CA LEU A 363 22.86 3.49 -10.80
C LEU A 363 21.60 3.61 -9.93
N LYS A 364 21.10 4.81 -9.78
CA LYS A 364 19.85 5.07 -9.03
C LYS A 364 18.66 4.22 -9.53
N ALA A 365 18.60 3.96 -10.84
CA ALA A 365 17.55 3.13 -11.44
C ALA A 365 17.60 1.65 -10.98
N ASP A 366 18.75 1.16 -10.59
CA ASP A 366 18.97 -0.24 -10.20
C ASP A 366 19.14 -0.42 -8.69
N TRP A 367 18.96 0.63 -7.94
CA TRP A 367 19.16 0.66 -6.50
C TRP A 367 17.94 0.16 -5.74
N PRO A 368 18.03 -0.95 -5.00
CA PRO A 368 16.96 -1.42 -4.13
C PRO A 368 16.99 -0.63 -2.82
N THR A 369 16.06 0.30 -2.63
CA THR A 369 15.95 1.10 -1.41
C THR A 369 14.87 0.54 -0.49
N GLU A 370 15.03 0.77 0.82
CA GLU A 370 14.06 0.43 1.86
C GLU A 370 13.54 -1.02 1.76
N PRO A 371 14.42 -2.04 1.67
CA PRO A 371 13.99 -3.42 1.55
C PRO A 371 13.30 -3.93 2.82
N ALA A 372 12.22 -4.70 2.64
CA ALA A 372 11.65 -5.55 3.67
C ALA A 372 11.97 -7.01 3.35
N ALA A 373 12.35 -7.80 4.35
CA ALA A 373 12.78 -9.18 4.16
C ALA A 373 12.10 -10.14 5.14
N VAL A 374 11.95 -11.40 4.69
CA VAL A 374 11.48 -12.52 5.53
C VAL A 374 12.32 -13.77 5.26
N TYR A 375 12.55 -14.55 6.31
CA TYR A 375 13.12 -15.90 6.20
C TYR A 375 12.00 -16.91 5.96
N LEU A 376 12.10 -17.70 4.90
CA LEU A 376 11.08 -18.65 4.46
C LEU A 376 11.37 -20.11 4.89
N GLY A 377 12.48 -20.35 5.56
CA GLY A 377 12.96 -21.69 5.87
C GLY A 377 13.95 -22.22 4.83
N ASP A 378 14.70 -23.26 5.22
CA ASP A 378 15.64 -24.00 4.36
C ASP A 378 16.68 -23.12 3.65
N GLY A 379 17.17 -22.09 4.33
CA GLY A 379 18.13 -21.14 3.78
C GLY A 379 17.54 -20.07 2.85
N ARG A 380 16.23 -20.09 2.61
CA ARG A 380 15.55 -19.18 1.69
C ARG A 380 15.18 -17.87 2.39
N ILE A 381 15.61 -16.77 1.79
CA ILE A 381 15.23 -15.41 2.19
C ILE A 381 14.60 -14.71 0.98
N LEU A 382 13.50 -14.02 1.19
CA LEU A 382 12.86 -13.18 0.19
C LEU A 382 12.78 -11.77 0.70
N ALA A 383 13.20 -10.82 -0.11
CA ALA A 383 13.07 -9.40 0.16
C ALA A 383 12.42 -8.67 -1.01
N ILE A 384 11.61 -7.67 -0.71
CA ILE A 384 11.05 -6.72 -1.67
C ILE A 384 11.60 -5.34 -1.34
N ALA A 385 12.05 -4.62 -2.36
CA ALA A 385 12.60 -3.28 -2.21
C ALA A 385 11.90 -2.27 -3.12
N ARG A 386 11.78 -1.06 -2.61
CA ARG A 386 11.35 0.10 -3.37
C ARG A 386 12.38 0.42 -4.47
N THR A 387 11.94 1.07 -5.55
CA THR A 387 12.79 1.67 -6.57
C THR A 387 12.65 3.18 -6.57
N GLU A 388 13.72 3.89 -6.90
CA GLU A 388 13.69 5.35 -6.94
C GLU A 388 13.17 5.90 -8.28
N THR A 389 13.42 5.20 -9.37
CA THR A 389 13.08 5.70 -10.73
C THR A 389 12.41 4.67 -11.63
N GLY A 390 12.24 3.45 -11.15
CA GLY A 390 11.64 2.38 -11.96
C GLY A 390 10.13 2.23 -11.75
N PRO A 391 9.42 1.62 -12.71
CA PRO A 391 7.97 1.41 -12.59
C PRO A 391 7.61 0.31 -11.60
N SER A 392 8.53 -0.60 -11.25
CA SER A 392 8.24 -1.79 -10.44
C SER A 392 9.30 -2.02 -9.36
N GLN A 393 8.86 -2.60 -8.24
CA GLN A 393 9.73 -2.99 -7.13
C GLN A 393 10.74 -4.08 -7.53
N PHE A 394 11.83 -4.19 -6.77
CA PHE A 394 12.77 -5.29 -6.86
C PHE A 394 12.39 -6.41 -5.89
N GLN A 395 12.61 -7.65 -6.33
CA GLN A 395 12.70 -8.82 -5.48
C GLN A 395 14.17 -9.24 -5.37
N MET A 396 14.62 -9.47 -4.15
CA MET A 396 15.93 -10.05 -3.88
C MET A 396 15.72 -11.38 -3.15
N ILE A 397 16.41 -12.41 -3.58
CA ILE A 397 16.32 -13.75 -3.00
C ILE A 397 17.70 -14.31 -2.66
N SER A 398 17.73 -15.11 -1.62
CA SER A 398 18.86 -15.97 -1.25
C SER A 398 18.34 -17.38 -0.97
N THR A 399 19.13 -18.41 -1.29
CA THR A 399 18.84 -19.83 -1.02
C THR A 399 19.83 -20.47 -0.04
N ASP A 400 20.77 -19.69 0.47
CA ASP A 400 21.91 -20.15 1.26
C ASP A 400 22.13 -19.32 2.55
N ASN A 401 21.02 -18.93 3.22
CA ASN A 401 21.02 -18.11 4.43
C ASN A 401 21.68 -16.73 4.24
N GLY A 402 21.59 -16.15 3.05
CA GLY A 402 22.11 -14.82 2.75
C GLY A 402 23.56 -14.79 2.25
N ALA A 403 24.21 -15.95 2.03
CA ALA A 403 25.58 -15.96 1.51
C ALA A 403 25.66 -15.45 0.07
N THR A 404 24.66 -15.76 -0.75
CA THR A 404 24.53 -15.24 -2.12
C THR A 404 23.13 -14.68 -2.37
N TRP A 405 23.03 -13.72 -3.28
CA TRP A 405 21.78 -13.02 -3.58
C TRP A 405 21.57 -12.84 -5.08
N THR A 406 20.32 -12.92 -5.48
CA THR A 406 19.86 -12.55 -6.83
C THR A 406 18.81 -11.45 -6.72
N ARG A 407 18.94 -10.41 -7.55
CA ARG A 407 17.99 -9.28 -7.62
C ARG A 407 17.31 -9.24 -8.97
N THR A 408 16.00 -9.15 -8.99
CA THR A 408 15.17 -9.12 -10.22
C THR A 408 14.04 -8.12 -10.06
N ARG A 409 13.60 -7.50 -11.15
CA ARG A 409 12.39 -6.66 -11.13
C ARG A 409 11.13 -7.52 -11.07
N THR A 410 10.13 -7.03 -10.37
CA THR A 410 8.81 -7.67 -10.23
C THR A 410 7.79 -7.03 -11.17
N ASN A 411 6.56 -7.61 -11.19
CA ASN A 411 5.38 -6.97 -11.78
C ASN A 411 4.64 -6.02 -10.80
N ILE A 412 5.20 -5.73 -9.62
CA ILE A 412 4.61 -4.81 -8.65
C ILE A 412 4.90 -3.38 -9.10
N SER A 413 3.93 -2.71 -9.72
CA SER A 413 4.10 -1.39 -10.33
C SER A 413 3.09 -0.33 -9.85
N ASP A 414 2.19 -0.69 -8.93
CA ASP A 414 1.14 0.20 -8.39
C ASP A 414 1.50 0.83 -7.03
N VAL A 415 2.77 0.86 -6.68
CA VAL A 415 3.25 1.21 -5.34
C VAL A 415 3.76 2.65 -5.20
N SER A 416 3.93 3.41 -6.29
CA SER A 416 4.31 4.84 -6.29
C SER A 416 5.43 5.19 -5.31
N ALA A 417 6.58 4.53 -5.40
CA ALA A 417 7.74 4.74 -4.52
C ALA A 417 7.44 4.53 -3.01
N SER A 418 6.56 3.59 -2.68
CA SER A 418 6.23 3.27 -1.29
C SER A 418 7.11 2.16 -0.72
N THR A 419 7.45 2.31 0.55
CA THR A 419 8.19 1.32 1.33
C THR A 419 7.34 0.07 1.52
N PRO A 420 7.83 -1.12 1.14
CA PRO A 420 7.15 -2.39 1.42
C PRO A 420 7.29 -2.79 2.88
N SER A 421 6.36 -3.63 3.36
CA SER A 421 6.51 -4.38 4.60
C SER A 421 6.01 -5.80 4.41
N LEU A 422 6.86 -6.77 4.71
CA LEU A 422 6.57 -8.19 4.52
C LEU A 422 6.21 -8.86 5.85
N VAL A 423 5.17 -9.68 5.81
CA VAL A 423 4.75 -10.52 6.94
C VAL A 423 4.53 -11.94 6.42
N LEU A 424 5.27 -12.89 6.94
CA LEU A 424 5.00 -14.32 6.76
C LEU A 424 4.08 -14.80 7.89
N ASP A 425 2.86 -15.17 7.54
CA ASP A 425 1.96 -15.81 8.48
C ASP A 425 2.38 -17.28 8.68
N THR A 426 2.84 -17.61 9.88
CA THR A 426 3.38 -18.93 10.18
C THR A 426 2.30 -20.01 10.29
N LYS A 427 1.02 -19.67 10.45
CA LYS A 427 -0.09 -20.62 10.51
C LYS A 427 -0.55 -21.04 9.13
N THR A 428 -0.64 -20.08 8.21
CA THR A 428 -1.12 -20.32 6.84
C THR A 428 0.00 -20.54 5.85
N GLY A 429 1.24 -20.14 6.18
CA GLY A 429 2.38 -20.11 5.27
C GLY A 429 2.28 -19.00 4.22
N LEU A 430 1.27 -18.14 4.28
CA LEU A 430 1.07 -17.08 3.30
C LEU A 430 1.91 -15.85 3.62
N LEU A 431 2.42 -15.23 2.58
CA LEU A 431 3.17 -13.98 2.64
C LEU A 431 2.25 -12.80 2.30
N SER A 432 2.22 -11.80 3.17
CA SER A 432 1.57 -10.52 2.95
C SER A 432 2.63 -9.44 2.67
N ASN A 433 2.46 -8.70 1.56
CA ASN A 433 3.24 -7.50 1.24
C ASN A 433 2.33 -6.28 1.39
N TYR A 434 2.62 -5.44 2.37
CA TYR A 434 1.91 -4.19 2.67
C TYR A 434 2.67 -3.00 2.10
N TYR A 435 1.93 -2.00 1.64
CA TYR A 435 2.46 -0.69 1.27
C TYR A 435 1.35 0.37 1.33
N TYR A 436 1.76 1.62 1.48
CA TYR A 436 0.84 2.74 1.48
C TYR A 436 0.89 3.45 0.13
N GLU A 437 -0.22 3.45 -0.60
CA GLU A 437 -0.31 4.09 -1.91
C GLU A 437 -0.32 5.61 -1.73
N ARG A 438 0.84 6.22 -1.95
CA ARG A 438 1.03 7.67 -1.87
C ARG A 438 0.17 8.39 -2.91
N GLY A 439 -0.33 9.57 -2.58
CA GLY A 439 -1.21 10.36 -3.45
C GLY A 439 -2.67 9.91 -3.45
N ARG A 440 -2.96 8.64 -3.08
CA ARG A 440 -4.34 8.15 -2.89
C ARG A 440 -4.73 7.97 -1.44
N GLY A 441 -3.78 7.88 -0.54
CA GLY A 441 -4.05 7.72 0.89
C GLY A 441 -4.65 6.36 1.25
N ILE A 442 -4.16 5.28 0.64
CA ILE A 442 -4.70 3.94 0.79
C ILE A 442 -3.60 2.98 1.26
N LEU A 443 -3.88 2.26 2.34
CA LEU A 443 -3.08 1.10 2.70
C LEU A 443 -3.51 -0.10 1.85
N ARG A 444 -2.55 -0.77 1.21
CA ARG A 444 -2.77 -1.92 0.34
C ARG A 444 -2.03 -3.16 0.81
N ARG A 445 -2.55 -4.32 0.43
CA ARG A 445 -1.96 -5.63 0.70
C ARG A 445 -1.95 -6.51 -0.54
N ARG A 446 -0.88 -7.29 -0.73
CA ARG A 446 -0.86 -8.50 -1.58
C ARG A 446 -0.68 -9.71 -0.70
N VAL A 447 -1.42 -10.78 -0.99
CA VAL A 447 -1.31 -12.06 -0.29
C VAL A 447 -0.95 -13.14 -1.29
N VAL A 448 0.11 -13.89 -1.01
CA VAL A 448 0.60 -14.93 -1.91
C VAL A 448 1.26 -16.07 -1.13
N ASP A 449 1.18 -17.29 -1.68
CA ASP A 449 2.07 -18.37 -1.28
C ASP A 449 3.50 -18.03 -1.77
N PRO A 450 4.48 -17.92 -0.86
CA PRO A 450 5.84 -17.53 -1.25
C PRO A 450 6.45 -18.44 -2.32
N SER A 451 6.08 -19.72 -2.39
CA SER A 451 6.57 -20.64 -3.43
C SER A 451 6.20 -20.21 -4.84
N ARG A 452 5.11 -19.45 -5.00
CA ARG A 452 4.64 -18.99 -6.31
C ARG A 452 5.45 -17.82 -6.86
N VAL A 453 6.11 -17.07 -5.99
CA VAL A 453 6.82 -15.82 -6.37
C VAL A 453 8.33 -15.91 -6.17
N PHE A 454 8.82 -16.84 -5.36
CA PHE A 454 10.22 -16.94 -5.01
C PHE A 454 11.11 -17.03 -6.25
N ASP A 455 10.84 -18.00 -7.12
CA ASP A 455 11.55 -18.17 -8.39
C ASP A 455 10.84 -17.50 -9.58
N HIS A 456 9.68 -16.86 -9.32
CA HIS A 456 8.84 -16.25 -10.34
C HIS A 456 8.46 -14.80 -9.98
N PRO A 457 9.41 -13.87 -10.01
CA PRO A 457 9.21 -12.48 -9.53
C PRO A 457 8.14 -11.69 -10.31
N LEU A 458 7.72 -12.16 -11.47
CA LEU A 458 6.63 -11.58 -12.28
C LEU A 458 5.24 -12.15 -11.96
N SER A 459 5.13 -13.03 -10.97
CA SER A 459 3.87 -13.72 -10.61
C SER A 459 3.19 -13.16 -9.35
N TRP A 460 3.57 -11.97 -8.91
CA TRP A 460 2.90 -11.32 -7.79
C TRP A 460 1.44 -11.02 -8.12
N PRO A 461 0.49 -11.34 -7.24
CA PRO A 461 -0.93 -11.06 -7.45
C PRO A 461 -1.21 -9.56 -7.40
N GLY A 462 -2.40 -9.16 -7.85
CA GLY A 462 -2.93 -7.82 -7.63
C GLY A 462 -3.06 -7.48 -6.14
N SER A 463 -3.09 -6.20 -5.82
CA SER A 463 -3.28 -5.73 -4.45
C SER A 463 -4.75 -5.48 -4.14
N GLU A 464 -5.10 -5.59 -2.88
CA GLU A 464 -6.38 -5.16 -2.31
C GLU A 464 -6.21 -3.92 -1.44
N ALA A 465 -7.18 -3.03 -1.45
CA ALA A 465 -7.25 -1.89 -0.54
C ALA A 465 -7.78 -2.36 0.83
N ILE A 466 -7.16 -1.91 1.93
CA ILE A 466 -7.45 -2.43 3.26
C ILE A 466 -7.90 -1.34 4.23
N ALA A 467 -7.29 -0.17 4.17
CA ALA A 467 -7.61 0.96 5.04
C ALA A 467 -7.30 2.28 4.34
N THR A 468 -7.92 3.36 4.85
CA THR A 468 -7.63 4.73 4.41
C THR A 468 -6.70 5.44 5.38
N GLY A 469 -5.91 6.40 4.88
CA GLY A 469 -5.23 7.40 5.70
C GLY A 469 -6.13 8.59 6.02
N SER A 470 -5.60 9.57 6.76
CA SER A 470 -6.38 10.75 7.17
C SER A 470 -6.52 11.80 6.07
N LYS A 471 -5.48 12.02 5.29
CA LYS A 471 -5.43 13.02 4.21
C LYS A 471 -4.58 12.51 3.07
N ILE A 472 -4.88 12.99 1.86
CA ILE A 472 -4.10 12.63 0.69
C ILE A 472 -2.91 13.56 0.59
N SER A 473 -1.72 12.97 0.68
CA SER A 473 -0.45 13.64 0.48
C SER A 473 0.52 12.66 -0.17
N TYR A 474 1.41 13.17 -0.98
CA TYR A 474 2.52 12.36 -1.49
C TYR A 474 3.53 12.05 -0.37
N ASP A 475 3.67 12.94 0.60
CA ASP A 475 4.52 12.76 1.77
C ASP A 475 3.76 12.00 2.87
N ALA A 476 3.66 10.72 2.69
CA ALA A 476 2.97 9.77 3.56
C ALA A 476 3.52 8.36 3.34
N GLY A 477 3.18 7.43 4.18
CA GLY A 477 3.47 6.01 3.96
C GLY A 477 4.33 5.34 5.01
N ASN A 478 5.43 4.71 4.61
CA ASN A 478 6.29 3.85 5.43
C ASN A 478 5.48 2.81 6.20
N ALA A 479 4.78 1.95 5.45
CA ALA A 479 4.08 0.83 6.05
C ALA A 479 5.07 -0.09 6.77
N ASN A 480 4.76 -0.44 8.02
CA ASN A 480 5.52 -1.40 8.80
C ASN A 480 4.55 -2.29 9.57
N ALA A 481 4.78 -3.60 9.59
CA ALA A 481 3.81 -4.56 10.08
C ALA A 481 4.38 -5.48 11.17
N THR A 482 3.47 -5.97 12.01
CA THR A 482 3.71 -7.03 13.02
C THR A 482 2.47 -7.90 13.17
N VAL A 483 2.59 -9.01 13.90
CA VAL A 483 1.51 -10.00 14.08
C VAL A 483 1.27 -10.25 15.56
N ILE A 484 -0.01 -10.31 15.96
CA ILE A 484 -0.46 -10.87 17.24
C ILE A 484 -1.60 -11.86 16.95
N GLY A 485 -1.39 -13.13 17.23
CA GLY A 485 -2.38 -14.17 16.95
C GLY A 485 -2.73 -14.25 15.46
N ASP A 486 -4.00 -14.06 15.12
CA ASP A 486 -4.53 -14.08 13.75
C ASP A 486 -4.76 -12.65 13.20
N THR A 487 -4.06 -11.68 13.75
CA THR A 487 -4.23 -10.28 13.37
C THR A 487 -2.88 -9.67 12.99
N HIS A 488 -2.83 -9.05 11.81
CA HIS A 488 -1.73 -8.21 11.38
C HIS A 488 -2.02 -6.77 11.80
N TYR A 489 -1.04 -6.11 12.36
CA TYR A 489 -1.09 -4.69 12.69
C TYR A 489 -0.10 -3.95 11.81
N VAL A 490 -0.59 -2.96 11.07
CA VAL A 490 0.22 -2.21 10.11
C VAL A 490 0.21 -0.75 10.47
N SER A 491 1.38 -0.22 10.84
CA SER A 491 1.56 1.20 11.06
C SER A 491 1.92 1.93 9.77
N PHE A 492 1.49 3.17 9.65
CA PHE A 492 1.84 4.10 8.59
C PHE A 492 1.62 5.53 9.08
N TYR A 493 2.16 6.51 8.36
CA TYR A 493 1.83 7.90 8.63
C TYR A 493 1.10 8.52 7.44
N SER A 494 0.26 9.51 7.73
CA SER A 494 -0.55 10.20 6.74
C SER A 494 -0.86 11.61 7.20
N GLY A 495 -1.07 12.51 6.26
CA GLY A 495 -1.37 13.90 6.54
C GLY A 495 -0.72 14.82 5.52
N LYS A 496 -0.71 16.10 5.80
CA LYS A 496 -0.03 17.11 4.97
C LYS A 496 1.00 17.84 5.85
N ALA A 497 2.26 17.82 5.41
CA ALA A 497 3.30 18.57 6.10
C ALA A 497 2.89 20.04 6.31
N PRO A 498 3.18 20.65 7.48
CA PRO A 498 3.96 20.10 8.59
C PRO A 498 3.21 19.18 9.55
N ASP A 499 1.89 18.99 9.39
CA ASP A 499 1.07 18.23 10.32
C ASP A 499 0.72 16.87 9.74
N THR A 500 1.39 15.82 10.21
CA THR A 500 1.12 14.43 9.89
C THR A 500 0.78 13.66 11.16
N ALA A 501 0.03 12.57 11.02
CA ALA A 501 -0.34 11.68 12.11
C ALA A 501 0.15 10.26 11.83
N VAL A 502 0.37 9.50 12.90
CA VAL A 502 0.71 8.08 12.88
C VAL A 502 -0.53 7.25 13.16
N PHE A 503 -0.73 6.24 12.35
CA PHE A 503 -1.87 5.34 12.39
C PHE A 503 -1.44 3.89 12.48
N VAL A 504 -2.36 3.05 12.97
CA VAL A 504 -2.27 1.59 12.93
C VAL A 504 -3.59 1.02 12.43
N SER A 505 -3.52 0.14 11.44
CA SER A 505 -4.65 -0.65 10.98
C SER A 505 -4.60 -2.05 11.57
N GLU A 506 -5.73 -2.51 12.09
CA GLU A 506 -5.97 -3.89 12.51
C GLU A 506 -6.55 -4.67 11.32
N ILE A 507 -5.90 -5.75 10.91
CA ILE A 507 -6.18 -6.47 9.67
C ILE A 507 -6.19 -7.96 9.97
N ALA A 508 -7.26 -8.66 9.60
CA ALA A 508 -7.29 -10.11 9.72
C ALA A 508 -6.15 -10.76 8.92
N ALA A 509 -5.48 -11.74 9.51
CA ALA A 509 -4.51 -12.57 8.80
C ALA A 509 -5.19 -13.24 7.59
N PRO A 510 -4.45 -13.51 6.51
CA PRO A 510 -5.01 -14.18 5.35
C PRO A 510 -5.45 -15.60 5.72
N ALA A 511 -6.68 -15.98 5.34
CA ALA A 511 -7.15 -17.33 5.53
C ALA A 511 -6.38 -18.31 4.61
N ALA A 512 -6.07 -19.50 5.11
CA ALA A 512 -5.61 -20.60 4.27
C ALA A 512 -6.71 -20.89 3.21
N ARG A 513 -6.31 -21.00 1.95
CA ARG A 513 -7.21 -21.32 0.83
C ARG A 513 -7.37 -22.80 0.67
#